data_fbf5894d0a5e400d16e5b4cc15cd5a9e
#
_entry.id   fbf5894d0a5e400d16e5b4cc15cd5a9e
#
_cell.length_a   1.000
_cell.length_b   1.000
_cell.length_c   1.000
_cell.angle_alpha   90.00
_cell.angle_beta   90.00
_cell.angle_gamma   90.00
#
_symmetry.space_group_name_H-M   'P 1'
#
loop_
_entity.id
_entity.type
_entity.pdbx_description
1 polymer ?
#
loop_
_entity_poly.entity_id
_entity_poly.type
_entity_poly.pdbx_seq_one_letter_code
_entity_poly.pdbx_strand_id
1 'polypeptide(L)'
;VTTVDAVINKQDNGLGFLAWSNYQNQIWKGSLDCVAFDTGAIKDKLLATDKPCYIIRTAGGKIGVTHDGYLANADNISSGQAELLISIPPVHLQQFGDPSFLSNYGVKYAYYTGAMAGGIASEDMVIALGKEKILSSFGAGGLSLERLETAINHIQKALPHGPYAFNLIHSPNDLNIERQAVDLYLKYHVRVVEASAFLDLTPNIVYYRVAGLSLHSVNRIEIKNKVIAKISRREVATKFLQPAPIKILKELVEQGLITELQATLASQVPMADDITVEADSGGHTDNRPLVCLLPSIISLRDEIQTQYKYPTNIRVGVAGGIGTPESALAGFMLGAAYVVTGSINQSCVESGASEHTKKLLAQAEMADMIMAPAADMFEMGVRLQVLKRGTMFPMRAQKLYELYRAYDSIEEIPPEEREKLEKQIFRKSLAEVWEG
;
A
#
# COMPACT_ATOMS: atom_id res chain seq x y z
N VAL A 1 7.29 40.27 17.15
CA VAL A 1 7.58 39.21 18.17
C VAL A 1 6.25 38.80 18.77
N THR A 2 5.50 37.99 18.13
CA THR A 2 4.28 37.30 18.66
C THR A 2 3.64 36.58 17.46
N THR A 3 4.00 35.34 17.15
CA THR A 3 3.17 34.46 16.30
C THR A 3 3.79 33.08 16.08
N VAL A 4 4.89 32.70 16.74
CA VAL A 4 5.49 31.38 16.62
C VAL A 4 4.96 30.41 17.69
N ASP A 5 4.54 30.93 18.86
CA ASP A 5 4.07 30.08 19.97
C ASP A 5 2.63 29.54 19.80
N ALA A 6 1.85 30.08 18.86
CA ALA A 6 0.46 29.68 18.64
C ALA A 6 0.28 28.51 17.64
N VAL A 7 1.33 28.14 16.89
CA VAL A 7 1.30 27.06 15.88
C VAL A 7 1.75 25.72 16.47
N ILE A 8 2.42 25.73 17.62
CA ILE A 8 3.01 24.51 18.23
C ILE A 8 1.99 23.71 19.07
N ASN A 9 0.85 24.29 19.42
CA ASN A 9 -0.14 23.66 20.32
C ASN A 9 -1.37 23.04 19.66
N LYS A 10 -1.34 22.74 18.36
CA LYS A 10 -2.39 21.96 17.69
C LYS A 10 -1.78 21.02 16.67
N GLN A 11 -1.36 19.85 17.11
CA GLN A 11 -1.43 18.60 16.38
C GLN A 11 -0.61 17.53 17.11
N ASP A 12 -1.23 16.91 18.11
CA ASP A 12 -0.89 15.53 18.49
C ASP A 12 -1.43 14.60 17.38
N ASN A 13 -0.76 14.58 16.26
CA ASN A 13 -0.92 13.59 15.21
C ASN A 13 0.42 12.93 14.96
N GLY A 14 0.69 11.85 15.67
CA GLY A 14 1.44 10.64 15.28
C GLY A 14 2.82 10.73 14.62
N LEU A 15 3.30 11.88 14.27
CA LEU A 15 4.71 12.12 13.99
C LEU A 15 5.34 12.51 15.32
N GLY A 16 6.06 11.57 15.92
CA GLY A 16 6.92 11.84 17.05
C GLY A 16 7.99 12.87 16.69
N PHE A 17 7.56 14.09 16.42
CA PHE A 17 8.43 15.24 16.51
C PHE A 17 8.90 15.24 17.95
N LEU A 18 10.19 14.93 18.10
CA LEU A 18 11.00 15.09 19.27
C LEU A 18 10.42 16.22 20.09
N ALA A 19 9.78 15.88 21.22
CA ALA A 19 9.54 16.87 22.25
C ALA A 19 10.92 17.50 22.47
N TRP A 20 11.02 18.79 22.19
CA TRP A 20 12.12 19.61 22.68
C TRP A 20 11.96 19.62 24.19
N SER A 21 12.18 18.45 24.81
CA SER A 21 12.27 18.34 26.26
C SER A 21 13.43 19.26 26.64
N ASN A 22 13.14 20.21 27.48
CA ASN A 22 14.13 21.11 28.05
C ASN A 22 15.34 20.30 28.53
N TYR A 23 16.39 20.25 27.72
CA TYR A 23 17.69 19.71 28.10
C TYR A 23 18.39 20.67 29.07
N GLN A 24 17.68 21.65 29.64
CA GLN A 24 18.16 22.50 30.70
C GLN A 24 18.57 21.62 31.86
N ASN A 25 19.87 21.51 32.12
CA ASN A 25 20.56 20.69 33.09
C ASN A 25 21.03 19.29 32.65
N GLN A 26 21.11 18.98 31.36
CA GLN A 26 21.81 17.80 30.90
C GLN A 26 23.19 18.13 30.32
N ILE A 27 24.15 17.31 30.67
CA ILE A 27 25.54 17.37 30.12
C ILE A 27 25.84 16.03 29.44
N TRP A 28 26.66 16.12 28.40
CA TRP A 28 27.20 14.94 27.78
C TRP A 28 28.50 14.51 28.51
N LYS A 29 28.66 13.19 28.72
CA LYS A 29 29.86 12.58 29.30
C LYS A 29 30.42 11.53 28.35
N GLY A 30 31.71 11.63 28.02
CA GLY A 30 32.43 10.71 27.15
C GLY A 30 33.83 11.15 26.82
N SER A 31 34.52 10.39 25.96
CA SER A 31 35.85 10.78 25.47
C SER A 31 35.72 11.79 24.32
N LEU A 32 36.48 12.90 24.41
CA LEU A 32 36.55 13.88 23.35
C LEU A 32 37.21 13.34 22.07
N ASP A 33 37.98 12.25 22.17
CA ASP A 33 38.61 11.59 21.03
C ASP A 33 37.55 10.98 20.04
N CYS A 34 36.35 10.70 20.56
CA CYS A 34 35.25 10.20 19.76
C CYS A 34 34.40 11.31 19.10
N VAL A 35 34.72 12.58 19.36
CA VAL A 35 33.97 13.74 18.90
C VAL A 35 34.55 14.26 17.58
N ALA A 36 33.71 14.36 16.57
CA ALA A 36 34.07 14.98 15.30
C ALA A 36 34.00 16.52 15.40
N PHE A 37 35.04 17.21 15.01
CA PHE A 37 35.15 18.68 15.01
C PHE A 37 35.37 19.28 13.62
N ASP A 38 35.79 18.49 12.64
CA ASP A 38 35.92 18.91 11.24
C ASP A 38 34.66 18.65 10.44
N THR A 39 34.45 19.38 9.37
CA THR A 39 33.24 19.35 8.57
C THR A 39 32.98 17.97 7.95
N GLY A 40 34.01 17.24 7.51
CA GLY A 40 33.87 15.92 6.89
C GLY A 40 33.38 14.88 7.91
N ALA A 41 34.10 14.75 9.04
CA ALA A 41 33.75 13.82 10.10
C ALA A 41 32.36 14.15 10.75
N ILE A 42 32.03 15.44 10.89
CA ILE A 42 30.70 15.86 11.34
C ILE A 42 29.62 15.36 10.37
N LYS A 43 29.82 15.57 9.05
CA LYS A 43 28.89 15.11 8.03
C LYS A 43 28.68 13.59 8.09
N ASP A 44 29.76 12.83 8.23
CA ASP A 44 29.69 11.36 8.31
C ASP A 44 28.90 10.90 9.54
N LYS A 45 29.08 11.55 10.68
CA LYS A 45 28.29 11.25 11.89
C LYS A 45 26.82 11.63 11.72
N LEU A 46 26.51 12.77 11.11
CA LEU A 46 25.13 13.18 10.87
C LEU A 46 24.39 12.27 9.86
N LEU A 47 25.11 11.66 8.93
CA LEU A 47 24.53 10.70 7.96
C LEU A 47 24.29 9.30 8.55
N ALA A 48 24.95 8.93 9.65
CA ALA A 48 24.74 7.66 10.35
C ALA A 48 23.51 7.76 11.26
N THR A 49 22.32 7.87 10.64
CA THR A 49 21.03 8.11 11.33
C THR A 49 20.55 6.95 12.19
N ASP A 50 21.14 5.76 12.05
CA ASP A 50 20.87 4.56 12.84
C ASP A 50 21.51 4.58 14.24
N LYS A 51 22.29 5.62 14.54
CA LYS A 51 22.98 5.83 15.83
C LYS A 51 22.46 7.07 16.55
N PRO A 52 22.48 7.07 17.91
CA PRO A 52 22.21 8.30 18.66
C PRO A 52 23.24 9.36 18.26
N CYS A 53 22.84 10.60 18.12
CA CYS A 53 23.71 11.69 17.73
C CYS A 53 23.63 12.81 18.78
N TYR A 54 24.78 13.17 19.35
CA TYR A 54 24.93 14.26 20.33
C TYR A 54 25.71 15.41 19.72
N ILE A 55 25.10 16.57 19.69
CA ILE A 55 25.75 17.83 19.34
C ILE A 55 26.14 18.52 20.67
N ILE A 56 27.42 18.70 20.85
CA ILE A 56 27.98 19.17 22.13
C ILE A 56 28.84 20.41 21.94
N ARG A 57 28.99 21.21 23.01
CA ARG A 57 29.92 22.30 23.10
C ARG A 57 30.96 22.00 24.19
N THR A 58 32.23 21.94 23.82
CA THR A 58 33.34 21.75 24.78
C THR A 58 33.51 22.98 25.65
N ALA A 59 34.26 22.86 26.78
CA ALA A 59 34.62 23.98 27.63
C ALA A 59 35.43 25.06 26.88
N GLY A 60 36.16 24.70 25.82
CA GLY A 60 36.84 25.63 24.91
C GLY A 60 35.96 26.29 23.85
N GLY A 61 34.62 26.09 23.90
CA GLY A 61 33.64 26.68 23.00
C GLY A 61 33.53 26.02 21.63
N LYS A 62 34.28 24.94 21.32
CA LYS A 62 34.17 24.22 20.06
C LYS A 62 32.90 23.36 20.05
N ILE A 63 32.17 23.42 18.95
CA ILE A 63 31.02 22.56 18.71
C ILE A 63 31.48 21.31 17.96
N GLY A 64 31.04 20.14 18.43
CA GLY A 64 31.37 18.86 17.83
C GLY A 64 30.17 17.90 17.85
N VAL A 65 30.28 16.82 17.10
CA VAL A 65 29.24 15.79 16.95
C VAL A 65 29.83 14.42 17.31
N THR A 66 29.06 13.64 18.08
CA THR A 66 29.46 12.28 18.46
C THR A 66 28.27 11.34 18.55
N HIS A 67 28.50 10.05 18.35
CA HIS A 67 27.55 8.95 18.60
C HIS A 67 27.81 8.29 19.96
N ASP A 68 28.95 8.55 20.57
CA ASP A 68 29.42 7.92 21.78
C ASP A 68 29.12 8.77 23.00
N GLY A 69 29.21 8.17 24.17
CA GLY A 69 28.95 8.83 25.44
C GLY A 69 27.49 8.66 25.93
N TYR A 70 27.16 9.37 26.97
CA TYR A 70 25.82 9.32 27.60
C TYR A 70 25.46 10.67 28.23
N LEU A 71 24.16 10.85 28.46
CA LEU A 71 23.61 12.04 29.08
C LEU A 71 23.58 11.87 30.62
N ALA A 72 23.94 12.93 31.35
CA ALA A 72 23.85 12.97 32.80
C ALA A 72 23.32 14.33 33.27
N ASN A 73 22.77 14.39 34.48
CA ASN A 73 22.36 15.65 35.07
C ASN A 73 23.62 16.52 35.40
N ALA A 74 23.49 17.84 35.22
CA ALA A 74 24.55 18.78 35.42
C ALA A 74 24.69 19.10 36.92
N ASP A 75 25.61 18.45 37.64
CA ASP A 75 25.96 18.86 38.99
C ASP A 75 27.19 19.80 39.00
N ASN A 76 28.06 19.74 38.00
CA ASN A 76 29.18 20.64 37.64
C ASN A 76 29.93 20.07 36.42
N ILE A 77 30.38 20.91 35.49
CA ILE A 77 31.14 20.46 34.32
C ILE A 77 32.58 20.15 34.75
N SER A 78 33.01 18.91 34.66
CA SER A 78 34.35 18.42 34.95
C SER A 78 35.03 17.89 33.67
N SER A 79 36.34 17.50 33.80
CA SER A 79 37.09 16.91 32.68
C SER A 79 36.33 15.70 32.06
N GLY A 80 36.21 15.65 30.74
CA GLY A 80 35.44 14.63 30.02
C GLY A 80 33.95 14.90 29.94
N GLN A 81 33.49 16.12 30.25
CA GLN A 81 32.11 16.57 30.15
C GLN A 81 32.00 17.75 29.18
N ALA A 82 30.89 17.84 28.49
CA ALA A 82 30.58 18.94 27.58
C ALA A 82 29.11 19.35 27.71
N GLU A 83 28.83 20.60 27.40
CA GLU A 83 27.47 21.09 27.30
C GLU A 83 26.73 20.34 26.16
N LEU A 84 25.57 19.75 26.45
CA LEU A 84 24.72 19.18 25.43
C LEU A 84 23.91 20.30 24.77
N LEU A 85 24.06 20.44 23.46
CA LEU A 85 23.25 21.37 22.68
C LEU A 85 22.01 20.68 22.15
N ILE A 86 22.16 19.50 21.55
CA ILE A 86 21.08 18.73 20.96
C ILE A 86 21.39 17.24 21.13
N SER A 87 20.34 16.45 21.45
CA SER A 87 20.39 14.99 21.37
C SER A 87 19.37 14.53 20.34
N ILE A 88 19.84 13.77 19.35
CA ILE A 88 19.00 13.19 18.30
C ILE A 88 19.00 11.68 18.52
N PRO A 89 17.85 11.05 18.78
CA PRO A 89 17.77 9.60 18.91
C PRO A 89 18.02 8.93 17.55
N PRO A 90 18.41 7.64 17.54
CA PRO A 90 18.51 6.91 16.27
C PRO A 90 17.15 6.82 15.57
N VAL A 91 17.19 6.91 14.25
CA VAL A 91 16.02 6.76 13.39
C VAL A 91 15.97 5.32 12.89
N HIS A 92 14.97 4.59 13.29
CA HIS A 92 14.74 3.21 12.82
C HIS A 92 13.63 3.15 11.78
N LEU A 93 13.72 2.20 10.83
CA LEU A 93 12.72 2.03 9.78
C LEU A 93 11.32 1.79 10.34
N GLN A 94 11.22 1.22 11.54
CA GLN A 94 9.95 0.98 12.23
C GLN A 94 9.23 2.25 12.71
N GLN A 95 9.92 3.39 12.70
CA GLN A 95 9.36 4.68 13.11
C GLN A 95 8.68 5.43 11.95
N PHE A 96 8.90 4.97 10.70
CA PHE A 96 8.21 5.55 9.54
C PHE A 96 6.78 5.05 9.45
N GLY A 97 5.89 5.94 9.03
CA GLY A 97 4.48 5.66 8.87
C GLY A 97 3.68 5.67 10.18
N ASP A 98 2.52 5.03 10.16
CA ASP A 98 1.60 5.00 11.31
C ASP A 98 1.84 3.74 12.16
N PRO A 99 2.18 3.88 13.45
CA PRO A 99 2.41 2.74 14.35
C PRO A 99 1.19 1.81 14.48
N SER A 100 -0.02 2.34 14.30
CA SER A 100 -1.23 1.52 14.34
C SER A 100 -1.34 0.55 13.17
N PHE A 101 -0.69 0.83 12.03
CA PHE A 101 -0.57 -0.11 10.92
C PHE A 101 0.24 -1.34 11.35
N LEU A 102 1.37 -1.12 12.03
CA LEU A 102 2.22 -2.20 12.50
C LEU A 102 1.47 -3.11 13.48
N SER A 103 0.80 -2.53 14.47
CA SER A 103 0.07 -3.28 15.49
C SER A 103 -1.16 -3.99 14.93
N ASN A 104 -1.91 -3.34 14.02
CA ASN A 104 -3.13 -3.91 13.46
C ASN A 104 -2.90 -5.11 12.54
N TYR A 105 -1.76 -5.15 11.84
CA TYR A 105 -1.41 -6.24 10.94
C TYR A 105 -0.35 -7.19 11.49
N GLY A 106 0.23 -6.88 12.66
CA GLY A 106 1.31 -7.69 13.25
C GLY A 106 2.60 -7.65 12.43
N VAL A 107 2.89 -6.50 11.81
CA VAL A 107 4.02 -6.30 10.91
C VAL A 107 5.12 -5.47 11.53
N LYS A 108 6.31 -5.53 10.96
CA LYS A 108 7.52 -4.87 11.46
C LYS A 108 7.72 -3.48 10.86
N TYR A 109 7.19 -3.24 9.68
CA TYR A 109 7.35 -2.00 8.94
C TYR A 109 6.02 -1.52 8.38
N ALA A 110 5.86 -0.22 8.23
CA ALA A 110 4.73 0.39 7.50
C ALA A 110 4.94 0.27 5.97
N TYR A 111 5.16 -0.95 5.54
CA TYR A 111 5.43 -1.36 4.16
C TYR A 111 4.55 -2.54 3.78
N TYR A 112 4.02 -2.51 2.58
CA TYR A 112 3.08 -3.48 2.07
C TYR A 112 3.39 -3.84 0.62
N THR A 113 3.38 -5.12 0.27
CA THR A 113 3.48 -5.57 -1.11
C THR A 113 2.09 -5.78 -1.68
N GLY A 114 1.68 -4.88 -2.57
CA GLY A 114 0.37 -4.90 -3.20
C GLY A 114 0.17 -6.10 -4.11
N ALA A 115 -1.09 -6.50 -4.29
CA ALA A 115 -1.46 -7.57 -5.18
C ALA A 115 -1.09 -7.26 -6.63
N MET A 116 -0.66 -8.29 -7.34
CA MET A 116 -0.47 -8.30 -8.79
C MET A 116 -1.20 -9.53 -9.34
N ALA A 117 -2.20 -9.28 -10.17
CA ALA A 117 -3.15 -10.28 -10.69
C ALA A 117 -2.47 -11.49 -11.37
N GLY A 118 -3.24 -12.56 -11.60
CA GLY A 118 -2.75 -13.78 -12.23
C GLY A 118 -1.73 -14.56 -11.40
N GLY A 119 -1.68 -14.34 -10.07
CA GLY A 119 -0.68 -14.97 -9.20
C GLY A 119 0.74 -14.43 -9.40
N ILE A 120 0.91 -13.24 -10.00
CA ILE A 120 2.22 -12.58 -10.08
C ILE A 120 2.72 -12.24 -8.67
N ALA A 121 1.87 -11.64 -7.81
CA ALA A 121 2.10 -11.67 -6.37
C ALA A 121 1.73 -13.08 -5.87
N SER A 122 2.71 -13.97 -5.86
CA SER A 122 2.55 -15.41 -5.67
C SER A 122 2.44 -15.80 -4.20
N GLU A 123 2.11 -17.07 -3.94
CA GLU A 123 2.17 -17.64 -2.60
C GLU A 123 3.57 -17.57 -2.02
N ASP A 124 4.60 -17.86 -2.82
CA ASP A 124 5.99 -17.83 -2.36
C ASP A 124 6.40 -16.43 -1.91
N MET A 125 5.98 -15.39 -2.65
CA MET A 125 6.20 -13.99 -2.27
C MET A 125 5.48 -13.65 -0.97
N VAL A 126 4.20 -14.01 -0.84
CA VAL A 126 3.42 -13.75 0.38
C VAL A 126 4.03 -14.47 1.58
N ILE A 127 4.46 -15.72 1.39
CA ILE A 127 5.06 -16.53 2.46
C ILE A 127 6.43 -15.99 2.87
N ALA A 128 7.29 -15.64 1.91
CA ALA A 128 8.62 -15.08 2.19
C ALA A 128 8.52 -13.78 2.99
N LEU A 129 7.68 -12.85 2.55
CA LEU A 129 7.45 -11.57 3.22
C LEU A 129 6.76 -11.73 4.58
N GLY A 130 5.77 -12.61 4.68
CA GLY A 130 5.05 -12.88 5.93
C GLY A 130 5.94 -13.46 7.03
N LYS A 131 6.95 -14.30 6.69
CA LYS A 131 7.97 -14.79 7.62
C LYS A 131 8.81 -13.66 8.20
N GLU A 132 9.07 -12.61 7.41
CA GLU A 132 9.80 -11.42 7.83
C GLU A 132 8.89 -10.37 8.51
N LYS A 133 7.63 -10.70 8.78
CA LYS A 133 6.64 -9.79 9.35
C LYS A 133 6.38 -8.56 8.46
N ILE A 134 6.28 -8.79 7.16
CA ILE A 134 5.88 -7.79 6.16
C ILE A 134 4.55 -8.24 5.57
N LEU A 135 3.59 -7.32 5.44
CA LEU A 135 2.30 -7.61 4.81
C LEU A 135 2.48 -7.75 3.29
N SER A 136 1.85 -8.77 2.72
CA SER A 136 1.79 -8.97 1.27
C SER A 136 0.43 -9.50 0.86
N SER A 137 -0.08 -9.07 -0.29
CA SER A 137 -1.37 -9.49 -0.83
C SER A 137 -1.18 -10.47 -1.98
N PHE A 138 -1.79 -11.65 -1.88
CA PHE A 138 -1.83 -12.61 -2.98
C PHE A 138 -2.64 -12.07 -4.16
N GLY A 139 -2.10 -12.20 -5.37
CA GLY A 139 -2.68 -11.69 -6.61
C GLY A 139 -3.78 -12.58 -7.17
N ALA A 140 -4.96 -12.58 -6.58
CA ALA A 140 -6.07 -13.49 -6.89
C ALA A 140 -6.82 -13.17 -8.18
N GLY A 141 -6.72 -11.94 -8.71
CA GLY A 141 -7.44 -11.53 -9.92
C GLY A 141 -7.14 -12.42 -11.12
N GLY A 142 -8.17 -12.86 -11.86
CA GLY A 142 -8.04 -13.71 -13.04
C GLY A 142 -7.74 -15.20 -12.78
N LEU A 143 -7.73 -15.63 -11.52
CA LEU A 143 -7.51 -17.03 -11.15
C LEU A 143 -8.84 -17.79 -10.97
N SER A 144 -8.84 -19.10 -11.26
CA SER A 144 -9.97 -19.96 -10.93
C SER A 144 -10.16 -20.11 -9.42
N LEU A 145 -11.37 -20.41 -8.98
CA LEU A 145 -11.67 -20.62 -7.56
C LEU A 145 -10.88 -21.76 -6.94
N GLU A 146 -10.67 -22.85 -7.69
CA GLU A 146 -9.86 -23.97 -7.25
C GLU A 146 -8.39 -23.56 -7.02
N ARG A 147 -7.85 -22.74 -7.93
CA ARG A 147 -6.49 -22.19 -7.80
C ARG A 147 -6.40 -21.24 -6.61
N LEU A 148 -7.44 -20.42 -6.38
CA LEU A 148 -7.53 -19.53 -5.23
C LEU A 148 -7.60 -20.30 -3.91
N GLU A 149 -8.44 -21.35 -3.82
CA GLU A 149 -8.55 -22.22 -2.64
C GLU A 149 -7.22 -22.92 -2.33
N THR A 150 -6.52 -23.38 -3.35
CA THR A 150 -5.17 -23.97 -3.23
C THR A 150 -4.18 -22.96 -2.64
N ALA A 151 -4.18 -21.71 -3.12
CA ALA A 151 -3.32 -20.65 -2.62
C ALA A 151 -3.61 -20.30 -1.16
N ILE A 152 -4.89 -20.21 -0.78
CA ILE A 152 -5.31 -19.96 0.60
C ILE A 152 -4.73 -21.03 1.54
N ASN A 153 -4.94 -22.31 1.20
CA ASN A 153 -4.44 -23.43 2.01
C ASN A 153 -2.91 -23.43 2.13
N HIS A 154 -2.20 -23.14 1.04
CA HIS A 154 -0.73 -23.08 1.04
C HIS A 154 -0.20 -21.95 1.92
N ILE A 155 -0.73 -20.74 1.76
CA ILE A 155 -0.33 -19.57 2.54
C ILE A 155 -0.66 -19.76 4.02
N GLN A 156 -1.87 -20.23 4.36
CA GLN A 156 -2.28 -20.43 5.75
C GLN A 156 -1.48 -21.53 6.46
N LYS A 157 -1.11 -22.57 5.73
CA LYS A 157 -0.22 -23.63 6.27
C LYS A 157 1.17 -23.08 6.61
N ALA A 158 1.70 -22.18 5.79
CA ALA A 158 3.02 -21.58 6.00
C ALA A 158 3.00 -20.43 7.01
N LEU A 159 1.90 -19.71 7.09
CA LEU A 159 1.70 -18.52 7.94
C LEU A 159 0.42 -18.65 8.77
N PRO A 160 0.34 -19.59 9.73
CA PRO A 160 -0.89 -19.87 10.51
C PRO A 160 -1.40 -18.67 11.31
N HIS A 161 -0.54 -17.68 11.57
CA HIS A 161 -0.88 -16.47 12.32
C HIS A 161 -0.69 -15.18 11.51
N GLY A 162 -0.53 -15.29 10.17
CA GLY A 162 -0.25 -14.15 9.28
C GLY A 162 1.18 -13.59 9.47
N PRO A 163 1.46 -12.38 8.98
CA PRO A 163 0.58 -11.51 8.21
C PRO A 163 0.46 -11.93 6.75
N TYR A 164 -0.73 -11.83 6.19
CA TYR A 164 -1.00 -11.99 4.75
C TYR A 164 -2.33 -11.32 4.40
N ALA A 165 -2.50 -10.95 3.14
CA ALA A 165 -3.73 -10.46 2.56
C ALA A 165 -4.04 -11.17 1.24
N PHE A 166 -5.27 -11.05 0.78
CA PHE A 166 -5.71 -11.53 -0.53
C PHE A 166 -6.36 -10.41 -1.31
N ASN A 167 -6.13 -10.38 -2.61
CA ASN A 167 -6.80 -9.44 -3.49
C ASN A 167 -8.27 -9.83 -3.67
N LEU A 168 -9.16 -8.85 -3.55
CA LEU A 168 -10.54 -8.92 -4.00
C LEU A 168 -10.71 -7.91 -5.13
N ILE A 169 -10.82 -8.39 -6.36
CA ILE A 169 -10.97 -7.53 -7.52
C ILE A 169 -12.46 -7.38 -7.86
N HIS A 170 -12.88 -6.16 -8.18
CA HIS A 170 -14.20 -5.92 -8.71
C HIS A 170 -14.34 -6.50 -10.12
N SER A 171 -15.39 -7.28 -10.34
CA SER A 171 -15.70 -7.93 -11.62
C SER A 171 -17.08 -7.43 -12.13
N PRO A 172 -17.12 -6.29 -12.83
CA PRO A 172 -18.40 -5.68 -13.22
C PRO A 172 -19.24 -6.56 -14.16
N ASN A 173 -18.58 -7.41 -14.95
CA ASN A 173 -19.26 -8.28 -15.92
C ASN A 173 -19.72 -9.61 -15.30
N ASP A 174 -19.20 -10.01 -14.14
CA ASP A 174 -19.62 -11.22 -13.43
C ASP A 174 -19.47 -11.08 -11.91
N LEU A 175 -20.55 -10.62 -11.27
CA LEU A 175 -20.62 -10.49 -9.81
C LEU A 175 -20.57 -11.84 -9.07
N ASN A 176 -20.79 -12.97 -9.76
CA ASN A 176 -20.71 -14.29 -9.15
C ASN A 176 -19.26 -14.66 -8.82
N ILE A 177 -18.30 -14.30 -9.67
CA ILE A 177 -16.88 -14.53 -9.41
C ILE A 177 -16.46 -13.79 -8.13
N GLU A 178 -16.82 -12.51 -8.00
CA GLU A 178 -16.56 -11.73 -6.80
C GLU A 178 -17.21 -12.36 -5.57
N ARG A 179 -18.47 -12.81 -5.69
CA ARG A 179 -19.21 -13.46 -4.61
C ARG A 179 -18.54 -14.76 -4.17
N GLN A 180 -18.18 -15.62 -5.09
CA GLN A 180 -17.52 -16.89 -4.79
C GLN A 180 -16.15 -16.71 -4.13
N ALA A 181 -15.39 -15.68 -4.54
CA ALA A 181 -14.15 -15.31 -3.87
C ALA A 181 -14.38 -14.87 -2.41
N VAL A 182 -15.42 -14.05 -2.17
CA VAL A 182 -15.81 -13.64 -0.81
C VAL A 182 -16.24 -14.84 0.03
N ASP A 183 -17.03 -15.76 -0.50
CA ASP A 183 -17.46 -16.96 0.21
C ASP A 183 -16.27 -17.84 0.59
N LEU A 184 -15.25 -17.98 -0.29
CA LEU A 184 -14.00 -18.65 0.05
C LEU A 184 -13.23 -17.93 1.16
N TYR A 185 -13.10 -16.62 1.07
CA TYR A 185 -12.39 -15.84 2.10
C TYR A 185 -13.06 -15.95 3.47
N LEU A 186 -14.39 -15.94 3.52
CA LEU A 186 -15.14 -16.14 4.76
C LEU A 186 -15.00 -17.57 5.28
N LYS A 187 -15.12 -18.58 4.40
CA LYS A 187 -14.95 -20.01 4.73
C LYS A 187 -13.59 -20.30 5.36
N TYR A 188 -12.54 -19.75 4.79
CA TYR A 188 -11.16 -19.96 5.24
C TYR A 188 -10.65 -18.89 6.22
N HIS A 189 -11.53 -18.00 6.69
CA HIS A 189 -11.16 -16.96 7.64
C HIS A 189 -9.99 -16.07 7.16
N VAL A 190 -9.95 -15.74 5.88
CA VAL A 190 -9.05 -14.72 5.34
C VAL A 190 -9.44 -13.37 5.96
N ARG A 191 -8.57 -12.79 6.78
CA ARG A 191 -8.88 -11.62 7.62
C ARG A 191 -8.55 -10.27 7.00
N VAL A 192 -7.78 -10.26 5.93
CA VAL A 192 -7.38 -9.02 5.27
C VAL A 192 -7.58 -9.18 3.76
N VAL A 193 -8.35 -8.28 3.17
CA VAL A 193 -8.48 -8.17 1.71
C VAL A 193 -7.99 -6.82 1.22
N GLU A 194 -7.32 -6.84 0.06
CA GLU A 194 -7.03 -5.67 -0.75
C GLU A 194 -8.12 -5.55 -1.82
N ALA A 195 -9.00 -4.56 -1.67
CA ALA A 195 -10.06 -4.28 -2.63
C ALA A 195 -9.52 -3.43 -3.78
N SER A 196 -9.58 -3.94 -5.00
CA SER A 196 -9.02 -3.29 -6.21
C SER A 196 -10.05 -3.16 -7.31
N ALA A 197 -9.90 -2.13 -8.14
CA ALA A 197 -10.73 -1.83 -9.31
C ALA A 197 -12.21 -1.51 -9.00
N PHE A 198 -12.57 -1.30 -7.75
CA PHE A 198 -13.93 -0.89 -7.38
C PHE A 198 -14.20 0.55 -7.85
N LEU A 199 -15.29 0.75 -8.56
CA LEU A 199 -15.85 2.06 -8.89
C LEU A 199 -17.02 2.41 -7.96
N ASP A 200 -17.63 1.38 -7.36
CA ASP A 200 -18.68 1.48 -6.36
C ASP A 200 -18.57 0.33 -5.35
N LEU A 201 -19.29 0.43 -4.22
CA LEU A 201 -19.44 -0.67 -3.29
C LEU A 201 -20.42 -1.70 -3.86
N THR A 202 -19.98 -2.94 -3.93
CA THR A 202 -20.84 -4.08 -4.29
C THR A 202 -21.41 -4.73 -3.03
N PRO A 203 -22.53 -5.47 -3.13
CA PRO A 203 -23.01 -6.29 -2.03
C PRO A 203 -21.95 -7.25 -1.49
N ASN A 204 -21.04 -7.73 -2.34
CA ASN A 204 -20.04 -8.72 -1.97
C ASN A 204 -18.93 -8.15 -1.06
N ILE A 205 -18.35 -6.98 -1.40
CA ILE A 205 -17.35 -6.35 -0.51
C ILE A 205 -17.98 -5.89 0.81
N VAL A 206 -19.25 -5.42 0.77
CA VAL A 206 -20.00 -5.07 1.98
C VAL A 206 -20.23 -6.31 2.82
N TYR A 207 -20.67 -7.43 2.22
CA TYR A 207 -20.83 -8.71 2.90
C TYR A 207 -19.54 -9.18 3.59
N TYR A 208 -18.41 -9.18 2.87
CA TYR A 208 -17.12 -9.53 3.48
C TYR A 208 -16.82 -8.69 4.73
N ARG A 209 -16.96 -7.36 4.61
CA ARG A 209 -16.69 -6.45 5.72
C ARG A 209 -17.59 -6.70 6.91
N VAL A 210 -18.90 -6.75 6.66
CA VAL A 210 -19.95 -6.77 7.69
C VAL A 210 -20.04 -8.13 8.39
N ALA A 211 -19.81 -9.23 7.69
CA ALA A 211 -19.76 -10.58 8.27
C ALA A 211 -18.67 -10.72 9.36
N GLY A 212 -17.65 -9.86 9.34
CA GLY A 212 -16.59 -9.81 10.34
C GLY A 212 -16.87 -8.92 11.56
N LEU A 213 -18.05 -8.29 11.66
CA LEU A 213 -18.39 -7.40 12.76
C LEU A 213 -19.00 -8.17 13.93
N SER A 214 -18.54 -7.86 15.13
CA SER A 214 -19.10 -8.37 16.38
C SER A 214 -18.98 -7.33 17.49
N LEU A 215 -19.79 -7.47 18.54
CA LEU A 215 -19.73 -6.61 19.70
C LEU A 215 -18.89 -7.29 20.80
N HIS A 216 -17.85 -6.61 21.24
CA HIS A 216 -17.03 -7.07 22.36
C HIS A 216 -17.70 -6.75 23.70
N SER A 217 -17.32 -7.45 24.76
CA SER A 217 -17.87 -7.34 26.13
C SER A 217 -17.86 -5.93 26.75
N VAL A 218 -17.06 -5.01 26.24
CA VAL A 218 -16.97 -3.61 26.67
C VAL A 218 -17.64 -2.62 25.71
N ASN A 219 -18.67 -3.06 24.99
CA ASN A 219 -19.41 -2.25 23.99
C ASN A 219 -18.55 -1.70 22.84
N ARG A 220 -17.40 -2.33 22.57
CA ARG A 220 -16.50 -1.98 21.46
C ARG A 220 -16.80 -2.87 20.25
N ILE A 221 -16.93 -2.26 19.07
CA ILE A 221 -17.08 -3.02 17.84
C ILE A 221 -15.75 -3.67 17.48
N GLU A 222 -15.76 -4.98 17.35
CA GLU A 222 -14.64 -5.74 16.82
C GLU A 222 -14.78 -5.92 15.32
N ILE A 223 -13.72 -5.64 14.58
CA ILE A 223 -13.66 -5.75 13.12
C ILE A 223 -12.65 -6.86 12.79
N LYS A 224 -13.16 -8.06 12.48
CA LYS A 224 -12.30 -9.22 12.14
C LYS A 224 -11.86 -9.20 10.68
N ASN A 225 -12.74 -8.77 9.77
CA ASN A 225 -12.48 -8.73 8.34
C ASN A 225 -12.06 -7.31 7.94
N LYS A 226 -10.77 -7.12 7.70
CA LYS A 226 -10.17 -5.83 7.37
C LYS A 226 -10.15 -5.61 5.87
N VAL A 227 -10.38 -4.37 5.46
CA VAL A 227 -10.36 -3.96 4.05
C VAL A 227 -9.31 -2.87 3.87
N ILE A 228 -8.38 -3.12 2.96
CA ILE A 228 -7.45 -2.14 2.41
C ILE A 228 -8.00 -1.77 1.03
N ALA A 229 -8.56 -0.58 0.87
CA ALA A 229 -9.15 -0.15 -0.39
C ALA A 229 -8.11 0.59 -1.25
N LYS A 230 -7.76 0.02 -2.40
CA LYS A 230 -6.85 0.63 -3.38
C LYS A 230 -7.66 1.50 -4.34
N ILE A 231 -7.39 2.81 -4.34
CA ILE A 231 -8.19 3.80 -5.05
C ILE A 231 -7.34 4.90 -5.70
N SER A 232 -7.85 5.47 -6.79
CA SER A 232 -7.26 6.59 -7.51
C SER A 232 -8.20 7.81 -7.64
N ARG A 233 -9.43 7.73 -7.05
CA ARG A 233 -10.49 8.74 -7.19
C ARG A 233 -11.15 9.07 -5.87
N ARG A 234 -11.43 10.37 -5.66
CA ARG A 234 -12.08 10.84 -4.42
C ARG A 234 -13.47 10.26 -4.21
N GLU A 235 -14.27 10.13 -5.28
CA GLU A 235 -15.64 9.58 -5.21
C GLU A 235 -15.64 8.13 -4.75
N VAL A 236 -14.66 7.34 -5.16
CA VAL A 236 -14.51 5.95 -4.70
C VAL A 236 -14.00 5.91 -3.27
N ALA A 237 -12.98 6.74 -2.95
CA ALA A 237 -12.47 6.87 -1.59
C ALA A 237 -13.58 7.23 -0.59
N THR A 238 -14.47 8.16 -0.96
CA THR A 238 -15.61 8.56 -0.12
C THR A 238 -16.44 7.35 0.30
N LYS A 239 -16.74 6.45 -0.63
CA LYS A 239 -17.56 5.25 -0.37
C LYS A 239 -16.89 4.30 0.63
N PHE A 240 -15.58 4.11 0.53
CA PHE A 240 -14.83 3.25 1.45
C PHE A 240 -14.56 3.89 2.81
N LEU A 241 -14.49 5.22 2.86
CA LEU A 241 -14.33 5.99 4.10
C LEU A 241 -15.62 6.10 4.91
N GLN A 242 -16.78 5.97 4.27
CA GLN A 242 -18.10 6.02 4.90
C GLN A 242 -18.56 4.64 5.38
N PRO A 243 -19.61 4.57 6.22
CA PRO A 243 -20.29 3.33 6.56
C PRO A 243 -20.94 2.67 5.33
N ALA A 244 -21.24 1.39 5.44
CA ALA A 244 -21.91 0.64 4.41
C ALA A 244 -23.30 1.25 4.06
N PRO A 245 -23.69 1.28 2.76
CA PRO A 245 -24.99 1.81 2.35
C PRO A 245 -26.16 1.01 2.95
N ILE A 246 -27.15 1.69 3.53
CA ILE A 246 -28.30 1.08 4.19
C ILE A 246 -29.06 0.14 3.25
N LYS A 247 -29.17 0.48 1.96
CA LYS A 247 -29.85 -0.36 0.96
C LYS A 247 -29.18 -1.73 0.86
N ILE A 248 -27.84 -1.76 0.73
CA ILE A 248 -27.08 -3.02 0.64
C ILE A 248 -27.19 -3.82 1.94
N LEU A 249 -27.13 -3.15 3.09
CA LEU A 249 -27.27 -3.83 4.39
C LEU A 249 -28.62 -4.54 4.52
N LYS A 250 -29.72 -3.90 4.11
CA LYS A 250 -31.06 -4.50 4.11
C LYS A 250 -31.13 -5.71 3.20
N GLU A 251 -30.62 -5.61 1.97
CA GLU A 251 -30.56 -6.72 1.01
C GLU A 251 -29.80 -7.92 1.58
N LEU A 252 -28.68 -7.69 2.26
CA LEU A 252 -27.87 -8.76 2.86
C LEU A 252 -28.55 -9.41 4.08
N VAL A 253 -29.30 -8.66 4.87
CA VAL A 253 -30.12 -9.18 5.98
C VAL A 253 -31.27 -10.04 5.43
N GLU A 254 -32.00 -9.54 4.42
CA GLU A 254 -33.09 -10.27 3.76
C GLU A 254 -32.61 -11.60 3.15
N GLN A 255 -31.39 -11.62 2.62
CA GLN A 255 -30.74 -12.84 2.11
C GLN A 255 -30.21 -13.77 3.22
N GLY A 256 -30.25 -13.37 4.48
CA GLY A 256 -29.71 -14.14 5.60
C GLY A 256 -28.18 -14.23 5.66
N LEU A 257 -27.48 -13.35 4.94
CA LEU A 257 -26.00 -13.33 4.85
C LEU A 257 -25.35 -12.62 6.03
N ILE A 258 -26.04 -11.65 6.59
CA ILE A 258 -25.63 -10.93 7.80
C ILE A 258 -26.82 -10.84 8.76
N THR A 259 -26.53 -10.62 10.03
CA THR A 259 -27.56 -10.41 11.06
C THR A 259 -27.95 -8.94 11.18
N GLU A 260 -29.12 -8.65 11.75
CA GLU A 260 -29.58 -7.30 12.10
C GLU A 260 -28.56 -6.57 12.99
N LEU A 261 -27.95 -7.30 13.93
CA LEU A 261 -26.91 -6.73 14.77
C LEU A 261 -25.71 -6.29 13.94
N GLN A 262 -25.23 -7.12 13.02
CA GLN A 262 -24.13 -6.78 12.13
C GLN A 262 -24.46 -5.57 11.24
N ALA A 263 -25.68 -5.49 10.71
CA ALA A 263 -26.13 -4.32 9.95
C ALA A 263 -26.14 -3.05 10.80
N THR A 264 -26.58 -3.14 12.06
CA THR A 264 -26.53 -2.01 13.01
C THR A 264 -25.10 -1.58 13.32
N LEU A 265 -24.17 -2.52 13.55
CA LEU A 265 -22.76 -2.22 13.80
C LEU A 265 -22.08 -1.61 12.56
N ALA A 266 -22.45 -2.05 11.36
CA ALA A 266 -21.91 -1.54 10.11
C ALA A 266 -22.18 -0.05 9.87
N SER A 267 -23.25 0.53 10.46
CA SER A 267 -23.53 1.95 10.38
C SER A 267 -22.57 2.84 11.20
N GLN A 268 -21.76 2.24 12.07
CA GLN A 268 -20.86 2.92 13.01
C GLN A 268 -19.38 2.79 12.64
N VAL A 269 -19.06 2.02 11.61
CA VAL A 269 -17.68 1.78 11.18
C VAL A 269 -17.51 2.07 9.69
N PRO A 270 -16.33 2.49 9.24
CA PRO A 270 -16.07 2.68 7.82
C PRO A 270 -16.00 1.35 7.08
N MET A 271 -16.20 1.39 5.77
CA MET A 271 -16.05 0.22 4.91
C MET A 271 -14.60 -0.28 4.83
N ALA A 272 -13.62 0.61 4.95
CA ALA A 272 -12.21 0.24 4.92
C ALA A 272 -11.48 0.69 6.21
N ASP A 273 -10.48 -0.09 6.62
CA ASP A 273 -9.53 0.27 7.68
C ASP A 273 -8.42 1.15 7.13
N ASP A 274 -8.08 0.92 5.87
CA ASP A 274 -6.98 1.56 5.17
C ASP A 274 -7.39 1.94 3.74
N ILE A 275 -6.94 3.10 3.31
CA ILE A 275 -7.02 3.55 1.92
C ILE A 275 -5.61 3.55 1.34
N THR A 276 -5.36 2.77 0.30
CA THR A 276 -4.15 2.89 -0.52
C THR A 276 -4.43 3.80 -1.70
N VAL A 277 -3.81 4.97 -1.69
CA VAL A 277 -3.85 5.90 -2.83
C VAL A 277 -2.97 5.35 -3.93
N GLU A 278 -3.57 4.90 -5.03
CA GLU A 278 -2.86 4.41 -6.21
C GLU A 278 -2.64 5.55 -7.20
N ALA A 279 -1.43 6.09 -7.20
CA ALA A 279 -0.99 7.08 -8.17
C ALA A 279 -0.60 6.41 -9.49
N ASP A 280 0.14 7.10 -10.37
CA ASP A 280 0.65 6.52 -11.61
C ASP A 280 1.48 5.26 -11.31
N SER A 281 1.04 4.13 -11.87
CA SER A 281 1.56 2.80 -11.53
C SER A 281 1.58 1.87 -12.75
N GLY A 282 2.33 0.78 -12.66
CA GLY A 282 2.28 -0.32 -13.65
C GLY A 282 0.92 -1.02 -13.63
N GLY A 283 0.47 -1.48 -14.80
CA GLY A 283 -0.84 -2.08 -15.00
C GLY A 283 -1.94 -1.05 -15.24
N HIS A 284 -3.18 -1.37 -14.86
CA HIS A 284 -4.31 -0.44 -14.94
C HIS A 284 -4.05 0.76 -14.03
N THR A 285 -4.10 1.97 -14.57
CA THR A 285 -3.83 3.20 -13.82
C THR A 285 -4.62 4.37 -14.39
N ASP A 286 -5.08 5.25 -13.49
CA ASP A 286 -5.64 6.56 -13.86
C ASP A 286 -4.53 7.60 -14.15
N ASN A 287 -3.27 7.21 -14.07
CA ASN A 287 -2.09 8.05 -14.36
C ASN A 287 -2.10 9.38 -13.57
N ARG A 288 -2.45 9.33 -12.27
CA ARG A 288 -2.56 10.52 -11.42
C ARG A 288 -1.25 10.79 -10.69
N PRO A 289 -0.78 12.05 -10.65
CA PRO A 289 0.43 12.41 -9.91
C PRO A 289 0.23 12.21 -8.41
N LEU A 290 1.17 11.49 -7.77
CA LEU A 290 1.15 11.22 -6.34
C LEU A 290 1.05 12.48 -5.48
N VAL A 291 1.84 13.49 -5.82
CA VAL A 291 1.94 14.75 -5.08
C VAL A 291 0.63 15.55 -5.03
N CYS A 292 -0.30 15.29 -5.96
CA CYS A 292 -1.63 15.90 -5.99
C CYS A 292 -2.69 15.00 -5.34
N LEU A 293 -2.61 13.70 -5.62
CA LEU A 293 -3.65 12.75 -5.23
C LEU A 293 -3.61 12.45 -3.72
N LEU A 294 -2.43 12.17 -3.16
CA LEU A 294 -2.30 11.78 -1.76
C LEU A 294 -2.81 12.86 -0.79
N PRO A 295 -2.40 14.13 -0.87
CA PRO A 295 -2.92 15.18 0.02
C PRO A 295 -4.44 15.37 -0.12
N SER A 296 -4.97 15.21 -1.34
CA SER A 296 -6.40 15.32 -1.60
C SER A 296 -7.22 14.22 -0.89
N ILE A 297 -6.70 12.99 -0.85
CA ILE A 297 -7.38 11.88 -0.15
C ILE A 297 -7.19 11.98 1.36
N ILE A 298 -6.03 12.44 1.84
CA ILE A 298 -5.83 12.70 3.28
C ILE A 298 -6.83 13.75 3.78
N SER A 299 -6.98 14.86 3.05
CA SER A 299 -7.99 15.90 3.41
C SER A 299 -9.41 15.34 3.44
N LEU A 300 -9.77 14.52 2.43
CA LEU A 300 -11.08 13.87 2.40
C LEU A 300 -11.30 12.94 3.60
N ARG A 301 -10.29 12.14 3.95
CA ARG A 301 -10.32 11.26 5.12
C ARG A 301 -10.54 12.07 6.39
N ASP A 302 -9.85 13.20 6.58
CA ASP A 302 -9.95 14.05 7.77
C ASP A 302 -11.34 14.69 7.88
N GLU A 303 -11.92 15.13 6.76
CA GLU A 303 -13.31 15.63 6.69
C GLU A 303 -14.31 14.56 7.15
N ILE A 304 -14.23 13.35 6.59
CA ILE A 304 -15.12 12.22 6.90
C ILE A 304 -14.89 11.72 8.33
N GLN A 305 -13.65 11.61 8.78
CA GLN A 305 -13.31 11.21 10.13
C GLN A 305 -13.91 12.20 11.17
N THR A 306 -13.88 13.49 10.88
CA THR A 306 -14.50 14.54 11.72
C THR A 306 -16.01 14.41 11.73
N GLN A 307 -16.63 14.09 10.60
CA GLN A 307 -18.08 13.93 10.46
C GLN A 307 -18.60 12.72 11.23
N TYR A 308 -17.98 11.55 11.03
CA TYR A 308 -18.46 10.29 11.60
C TYR A 308 -17.86 9.98 12.97
N LYS A 309 -16.76 10.62 13.36
CA LYS A 309 -16.09 10.45 14.67
C LYS A 309 -15.76 9.00 15.00
N TYR A 310 -15.24 8.27 14.02
CA TYR A 310 -14.83 6.89 14.25
C TYR A 310 -13.80 6.80 15.39
N PRO A 311 -13.87 5.74 16.23
CA PRO A 311 -12.96 5.60 17.38
C PRO A 311 -11.51 5.34 16.96
N THR A 312 -11.27 4.90 15.73
CA THR A 312 -9.95 4.67 15.15
C THR A 312 -9.80 5.46 13.87
N ASN A 313 -8.63 6.07 13.66
CA ASN A 313 -8.36 6.78 12.43
C ASN A 313 -8.20 5.81 11.25
N ILE A 314 -8.84 6.15 10.13
CA ILE A 314 -8.61 5.44 8.87
C ILE A 314 -7.24 5.88 8.35
N ARG A 315 -6.36 4.92 8.07
CA ARG A 315 -5.03 5.22 7.57
C ARG A 315 -5.04 5.40 6.05
N VAL A 316 -4.19 6.31 5.57
CA VAL A 316 -4.01 6.54 4.13
C VAL A 316 -2.57 6.22 3.78
N GLY A 317 -2.37 5.16 3.03
CA GLY A 317 -1.07 4.77 2.46
C GLY A 317 -0.97 5.16 0.99
N VAL A 318 0.17 4.89 0.39
CA VAL A 318 0.48 5.31 -0.98
C VAL A 318 1.07 4.18 -1.82
N ALA A 319 0.62 4.09 -3.07
CA ALA A 319 1.14 3.23 -4.13
C ALA A 319 1.35 4.02 -5.42
N GLY A 320 2.11 3.46 -6.34
CA GLY A 320 2.44 4.10 -7.63
C GLY A 320 3.68 4.99 -7.54
N GLY A 321 4.68 4.71 -8.39
CA GLY A 321 5.96 5.40 -8.38
C GLY A 321 6.88 5.09 -7.20
N ILE A 322 6.51 4.17 -6.33
CA ILE A 322 7.34 3.76 -5.17
C ILE A 322 8.28 2.63 -5.64
N GLY A 323 9.42 3.00 -6.19
CA GLY A 323 10.40 2.06 -6.74
C GLY A 323 11.81 2.20 -6.16
N THR A 324 12.08 3.23 -5.34
CA THR A 324 13.37 3.48 -4.70
C THR A 324 13.19 3.85 -3.24
N PRO A 325 14.25 3.76 -2.40
CA PRO A 325 14.19 4.22 -1.02
C PRO A 325 13.78 5.69 -0.89
N GLU A 326 14.24 6.55 -1.82
CA GLU A 326 13.91 7.97 -1.82
C GLU A 326 12.44 8.21 -2.11
N SER A 327 11.84 7.47 -3.05
CA SER A 327 10.39 7.57 -3.33
C SER A 327 9.55 7.07 -2.16
N ALA A 328 10.00 6.05 -1.44
CA ALA A 328 9.34 5.58 -0.21
C ALA A 328 9.41 6.64 0.90
N LEU A 329 10.61 7.24 1.12
CA LEU A 329 10.76 8.33 2.06
C LEU A 329 9.88 9.53 1.70
N ALA A 330 9.83 9.91 0.41
CA ALA A 330 8.95 10.98 -0.07
C ALA A 330 7.47 10.69 0.23
N GLY A 331 7.03 9.44 0.08
CA GLY A 331 5.67 9.02 0.46
C GLY A 331 5.37 9.28 1.94
N PHE A 332 6.26 8.89 2.84
CA PHE A 332 6.11 9.16 4.27
C PHE A 332 6.15 10.67 4.59
N MET A 333 7.04 11.42 3.95
CA MET A 333 7.12 12.88 4.13
C MET A 333 5.88 13.62 3.65
N LEU A 334 5.14 13.07 2.69
CA LEU A 334 3.83 13.57 2.25
C LEU A 334 2.68 13.17 3.19
N GLY A 335 2.96 12.42 4.26
CA GLY A 335 1.97 12.04 5.27
C GLY A 335 1.36 10.65 5.08
N ALA A 336 1.95 9.78 4.24
CA ALA A 336 1.48 8.41 4.10
C ALA A 336 1.67 7.61 5.40
N ALA A 337 0.63 6.90 5.81
CA ALA A 337 0.65 5.98 6.94
C ALA A 337 1.47 4.71 6.65
N TYR A 338 1.56 4.31 5.39
CA TYR A 338 2.36 3.19 4.90
C TYR A 338 2.63 3.36 3.40
N VAL A 339 3.63 2.66 2.89
CA VAL A 339 3.98 2.65 1.46
C VAL A 339 3.74 1.26 0.85
N VAL A 340 3.33 1.25 -0.41
CA VAL A 340 3.01 0.02 -1.15
C VAL A 340 3.83 -0.05 -2.42
N THR A 341 4.41 -1.22 -2.68
CA THR A 341 5.17 -1.49 -3.91
C THR A 341 4.53 -2.60 -4.73
N GLY A 342 4.72 -2.56 -6.03
CA GLY A 342 4.21 -3.53 -6.99
C GLY A 342 5.30 -3.97 -7.97
N SER A 343 5.59 -3.15 -8.98
CA SER A 343 6.46 -3.53 -10.13
C SER A 343 7.87 -3.97 -9.73
N ILE A 344 8.46 -3.39 -8.67
CA ILE A 344 9.78 -3.83 -8.18
C ILE A 344 9.74 -5.26 -7.64
N ASN A 345 8.61 -5.66 -7.03
CA ASN A 345 8.44 -7.02 -6.50
C ASN A 345 8.17 -8.03 -7.62
N GLN A 346 7.64 -7.59 -8.77
CA GLN A 346 7.43 -8.45 -9.92
C GLN A 346 8.74 -9.01 -10.48
N SER A 347 9.86 -8.33 -10.28
CA SER A 347 11.21 -8.78 -10.70
C SER A 347 11.89 -9.70 -9.68
N CYS A 348 11.30 -9.92 -8.50
CA CYS A 348 11.86 -10.81 -7.48
C CYS A 348 11.75 -12.29 -7.89
N VAL A 349 12.60 -13.13 -7.31
CA VAL A 349 12.60 -14.58 -7.59
C VAL A 349 11.30 -15.27 -7.16
N GLU A 350 10.68 -14.80 -6.09
CA GLU A 350 9.43 -15.31 -5.54
C GLU A 350 8.19 -14.91 -6.35
N SER A 351 8.31 -13.95 -7.26
CA SER A 351 7.19 -13.55 -8.14
C SER A 351 6.76 -14.70 -9.05
N GLY A 352 5.45 -14.80 -9.30
CA GLY A 352 4.87 -15.73 -10.28
C GLY A 352 5.09 -15.34 -11.74
N ALA A 353 5.80 -14.25 -12.02
CA ALA A 353 6.16 -13.85 -13.37
C ALA A 353 7.19 -14.80 -13.99
N SER A 354 7.22 -14.90 -15.33
CA SER A 354 8.23 -15.70 -16.02
C SER A 354 9.64 -15.14 -15.83
N GLU A 355 10.65 -15.99 -15.84
CA GLU A 355 12.05 -15.60 -15.73
C GLU A 355 12.46 -14.56 -16.79
N HIS A 356 11.87 -14.64 -17.98
CA HIS A 356 12.10 -13.66 -19.03
C HIS A 356 11.54 -12.29 -18.63
N THR A 357 10.32 -12.23 -18.12
CA THR A 357 9.69 -11.00 -17.63
C THR A 357 10.47 -10.39 -16.48
N LYS A 358 10.89 -11.20 -15.49
CA LYS A 358 11.71 -10.73 -14.36
C LYS A 358 13.00 -10.06 -14.84
N LYS A 359 13.71 -10.69 -15.80
CA LYS A 359 14.94 -10.12 -16.38
C LYS A 359 14.70 -8.81 -17.12
N LEU A 360 13.62 -8.68 -17.87
CA LEU A 360 13.26 -7.43 -18.55
C LEU A 360 12.93 -6.32 -17.55
N LEU A 361 12.15 -6.63 -16.53
CA LEU A 361 11.77 -5.68 -15.49
C LEU A 361 12.97 -5.22 -14.65
N ALA A 362 13.89 -6.14 -14.32
CA ALA A 362 15.11 -5.80 -13.58
C ALA A 362 16.03 -4.81 -14.33
N GLN A 363 15.86 -4.66 -15.65
CA GLN A 363 16.61 -3.76 -16.52
C GLN A 363 15.80 -2.54 -16.94
N ALA A 364 14.52 -2.47 -16.52
CA ALA A 364 13.60 -1.42 -16.96
C ALA A 364 13.88 -0.11 -16.23
N GLU A 365 13.85 0.96 -17.01
CA GLU A 365 13.87 2.33 -16.52
C GLU A 365 12.53 3.02 -16.85
N MET A 366 12.31 4.21 -16.28
CA MET A 366 11.08 4.98 -16.51
C MET A 366 10.79 5.19 -18.01
N ALA A 367 11.82 5.42 -18.82
CA ALA A 367 11.67 5.60 -20.28
C ALA A 367 11.25 4.34 -21.03
N ASP A 368 11.33 3.15 -20.40
CA ASP A 368 10.94 1.88 -21.01
C ASP A 368 9.44 1.58 -20.84
N MET A 369 8.69 2.45 -20.18
CA MET A 369 7.25 2.29 -19.94
C MET A 369 6.43 3.04 -20.99
N ILE A 370 5.22 2.55 -21.27
CA ILE A 370 4.27 3.16 -22.21
C ILE A 370 2.82 2.79 -21.80
N MET A 371 1.89 3.70 -22.11
CA MET A 371 0.46 3.42 -21.99
C MET A 371 -0.05 2.66 -23.23
N ALA A 372 -0.66 1.50 -23.01
CA ALA A 372 -1.29 0.66 -24.02
C ALA A 372 -2.76 0.40 -23.73
N PRO A 373 -3.61 0.08 -24.71
CA PRO A 373 -4.98 -0.38 -24.46
C PRO A 373 -5.00 -1.66 -23.63
N ALA A 374 -5.92 -1.74 -22.67
CA ALA A 374 -6.16 -2.93 -21.86
C ALA A 374 -7.01 -3.93 -22.68
N ALA A 375 -6.43 -5.06 -23.04
CA ALA A 375 -7.10 -6.03 -23.91
C ALA A 375 -8.33 -6.69 -23.26
N ASP A 376 -8.38 -6.72 -21.95
CA ASP A 376 -9.47 -7.22 -21.11
C ASP A 376 -10.60 -6.19 -20.89
N MET A 377 -10.44 -4.94 -21.35
CA MET A 377 -11.37 -3.84 -21.13
C MET A 377 -11.46 -2.88 -22.33
N PHE A 378 -11.42 -3.40 -23.55
CA PHE A 378 -11.50 -2.59 -24.76
C PHE A 378 -12.79 -1.78 -24.85
N GLU A 379 -13.91 -2.36 -24.44
CA GLU A 379 -15.25 -1.73 -24.44
C GLU A 379 -15.31 -0.49 -23.57
N MET A 380 -14.50 -0.43 -22.51
CA MET A 380 -14.43 0.71 -21.60
C MET A 380 -13.30 1.70 -21.97
N GLY A 381 -12.50 1.40 -23.00
CA GLY A 381 -11.38 2.24 -23.41
C GLY A 381 -10.27 2.38 -22.35
N VAL A 382 -10.21 1.45 -21.42
CA VAL A 382 -9.21 1.46 -20.33
C VAL A 382 -7.81 1.25 -20.89
N ARG A 383 -6.84 1.90 -20.29
CA ARG A 383 -5.42 1.78 -20.63
C ARG A 383 -4.62 1.29 -19.43
N LEU A 384 -3.49 0.64 -19.72
CA LEU A 384 -2.54 0.19 -18.72
C LEU A 384 -1.12 0.62 -19.05
N GLN A 385 -0.34 0.86 -18.02
CA GLN A 385 1.08 1.15 -18.14
C GLN A 385 1.87 -0.15 -18.23
N VAL A 386 2.61 -0.34 -19.30
CA VAL A 386 3.32 -1.57 -19.62
C VAL A 386 4.74 -1.33 -20.05
N LEU A 387 5.57 -2.35 -19.92
CA LEU A 387 6.91 -2.36 -20.45
C LEU A 387 6.87 -2.43 -21.99
N LYS A 388 7.55 -1.49 -22.68
CA LYS A 388 7.76 -1.55 -24.14
C LYS A 388 9.08 -2.18 -24.55
N ARG A 389 10.08 -2.15 -23.65
CA ARG A 389 11.41 -2.71 -23.93
C ARG A 389 11.34 -4.24 -23.99
N GLY A 390 11.84 -4.79 -25.11
CA GLY A 390 11.94 -6.26 -25.27
C GLY A 390 10.61 -6.99 -25.48
N THR A 391 9.50 -6.26 -25.70
CA THR A 391 8.18 -6.84 -25.92
C THR A 391 7.43 -6.13 -27.07
N MET A 392 6.60 -6.88 -27.77
CA MET A 392 5.69 -6.39 -28.81
C MET A 392 4.28 -6.11 -28.27
N PHE A 393 4.05 -6.30 -26.97
CA PHE A 393 2.72 -6.19 -26.39
C PHE A 393 2.04 -4.85 -26.66
N PRO A 394 2.67 -3.67 -26.45
CA PRO A 394 2.00 -2.39 -26.68
C PRO A 394 1.50 -2.21 -28.11
N MET A 395 2.32 -2.60 -29.10
CA MET A 395 1.97 -2.50 -30.51
C MET A 395 0.83 -3.46 -30.88
N ARG A 396 0.87 -4.69 -30.35
CA ARG A 396 -0.18 -5.69 -30.60
C ARG A 396 -1.51 -5.27 -29.95
N ALA A 397 -1.47 -4.79 -28.71
CA ALA A 397 -2.66 -4.29 -28.02
C ALA A 397 -3.28 -3.09 -28.76
N GLN A 398 -2.45 -2.16 -29.24
CA GLN A 398 -2.92 -1.03 -30.02
C GLN A 398 -3.58 -1.48 -31.33
N LYS A 399 -2.96 -2.41 -32.06
CA LYS A 399 -3.51 -2.94 -33.31
C LYS A 399 -4.85 -3.67 -33.09
N LEU A 400 -4.95 -4.48 -32.05
CA LEU A 400 -6.20 -5.17 -31.69
C LEU A 400 -7.29 -4.18 -31.34
N TYR A 401 -6.98 -3.15 -30.56
CA TYR A 401 -7.92 -2.11 -30.19
C TYR A 401 -8.43 -1.29 -31.39
N GLU A 402 -7.56 -0.99 -32.34
CA GLU A 402 -7.95 -0.31 -33.58
C GLU A 402 -8.93 -1.15 -34.40
N LEU A 403 -8.69 -2.46 -34.52
CA LEU A 403 -9.59 -3.37 -35.22
C LEU A 403 -10.92 -3.52 -34.48
N TYR A 404 -10.87 -3.69 -33.14
CA TYR A 404 -12.07 -3.73 -32.29
C TYR A 404 -12.97 -2.50 -32.48
N ARG A 405 -12.38 -1.31 -32.63
CA ARG A 405 -13.15 -0.08 -32.85
C ARG A 405 -13.63 0.11 -34.27
N ALA A 406 -13.01 -0.52 -35.26
CA ALA A 406 -13.30 -0.31 -36.66
C ALA A 406 -14.32 -1.30 -37.23
N TYR A 407 -14.50 -2.48 -36.60
CA TYR A 407 -15.34 -3.56 -37.09
C TYR A 407 -16.22 -4.11 -35.98
N ASP A 408 -17.50 -4.39 -36.32
CA ASP A 408 -18.47 -4.90 -35.35
C ASP A 408 -18.34 -6.43 -35.15
N SER A 409 -17.69 -7.12 -36.10
CA SER A 409 -17.45 -8.57 -36.00
C SER A 409 -16.11 -8.98 -36.61
N ILE A 410 -15.63 -10.18 -36.29
CA ILE A 410 -14.41 -10.74 -36.83
C ILE A 410 -14.51 -10.94 -38.35
N GLU A 411 -15.72 -11.28 -38.84
CA GLU A 411 -16.01 -11.54 -40.24
C GLU A 411 -15.88 -10.29 -41.11
N GLU A 412 -16.11 -9.12 -40.53
CA GLU A 412 -16.00 -7.82 -41.24
C GLU A 412 -14.55 -7.36 -41.40
N ILE A 413 -13.61 -7.91 -40.61
CA ILE A 413 -12.21 -7.59 -40.75
C ILE A 413 -11.71 -8.08 -42.13
N PRO A 414 -11.03 -7.24 -42.93
CA PRO A 414 -10.50 -7.66 -44.23
C PRO A 414 -9.64 -8.90 -44.16
N PRO A 415 -9.76 -9.82 -45.14
CA PRO A 415 -9.02 -11.11 -45.11
C PRO A 415 -7.51 -10.98 -44.89
N GLU A 416 -6.88 -9.97 -45.50
CA GLU A 416 -5.45 -9.70 -45.33
C GLU A 416 -5.09 -9.31 -43.88
N GLU A 417 -5.97 -8.56 -43.22
CA GLU A 417 -5.76 -8.20 -41.80
C GLU A 417 -6.00 -9.38 -40.87
N ARG A 418 -7.01 -10.22 -41.16
CA ARG A 418 -7.23 -11.48 -40.40
C ARG A 418 -6.01 -12.41 -40.50
N GLU A 419 -5.48 -12.58 -41.72
CA GLU A 419 -4.25 -13.40 -41.92
C GLU A 419 -3.06 -12.85 -41.13
N LYS A 420 -2.90 -11.50 -41.05
CA LYS A 420 -1.85 -10.90 -40.22
C LYS A 420 -2.06 -11.15 -38.73
N LEU A 421 -3.30 -11.07 -38.23
CA LEU A 421 -3.63 -11.40 -36.84
C LEU A 421 -3.25 -12.84 -36.51
N GLU A 422 -3.67 -13.79 -37.35
CA GLU A 422 -3.39 -15.21 -37.17
C GLU A 422 -1.89 -15.52 -37.18
N LYS A 423 -1.14 -14.96 -38.14
CA LYS A 423 0.30 -15.24 -38.26
C LYS A 423 1.17 -14.51 -37.24
N GLN A 424 0.86 -13.24 -36.94
CA GLN A 424 1.80 -12.37 -36.20
C GLN A 424 1.43 -12.20 -34.73
N ILE A 425 0.13 -12.29 -34.40
CA ILE A 425 -0.35 -12.06 -33.03
C ILE A 425 -0.70 -13.38 -32.36
N PHE A 426 -1.69 -14.10 -32.87
CA PHE A 426 -2.21 -15.30 -32.22
C PHE A 426 -1.41 -16.56 -32.52
N ARG A 427 -0.78 -16.66 -33.70
CA ARG A 427 -0.09 -17.87 -34.19
C ARG A 427 -1.01 -19.10 -34.26
N LYS A 428 -2.30 -18.86 -34.40
CA LYS A 428 -3.40 -19.79 -34.54
C LYS A 428 -4.45 -19.16 -35.45
N SER A 429 -5.34 -19.95 -36.02
CA SER A 429 -6.50 -19.41 -36.70
C SER A 429 -7.42 -18.68 -35.73
N LEU A 430 -8.15 -17.67 -36.23
CA LEU A 430 -9.14 -16.96 -35.39
C LEU A 430 -10.25 -17.88 -34.89
N ALA A 431 -10.60 -18.94 -35.63
CA ALA A 431 -11.53 -19.98 -35.19
C ALA A 431 -11.01 -20.73 -33.95
N GLU A 432 -9.75 -21.18 -33.99
CA GLU A 432 -9.10 -21.84 -32.85
C GLU A 432 -8.95 -20.93 -31.61
N VAL A 433 -8.77 -19.62 -31.84
CA VAL A 433 -8.70 -18.64 -30.75
C VAL A 433 -10.08 -18.44 -30.11
N TRP A 434 -11.14 -18.49 -30.92
CA TRP A 434 -12.52 -18.33 -30.44
C TRP A 434 -13.03 -19.54 -29.65
N GLU A 435 -12.63 -20.74 -30.04
CA GLU A 435 -13.04 -22.00 -29.39
C GLU A 435 -12.25 -22.31 -28.10
N GLY A 436 -11.10 -21.71 -27.89
CA GLY A 436 -10.20 -21.96 -26.74
C GLY A 436 -10.33 -20.96 -25.64
#